data_94cfe8a1df712acf70ba546dd64a0695
#
_entry.id   94cfe8a1df712acf70ba546dd64a0695
#
_cell.length_a   1.000
_cell.length_b   1.000
_cell.length_c   1.000
_cell.angle_alpha   90.00
_cell.angle_beta   90.00
_cell.angle_gamma   90.00
#
_symmetry.space_group_name_H-M   'P 1'
#
loop_
_entity.id
_entity.type
_entity.pdbx_description
1 polymer ?
#
loop_
_entity_poly.entity_id
_entity_poly.type
_entity_poly.pdbx_seq_one_letter_code
_entity_poly.pdbx_strand_id
1 'polypeptide(L)'
;MSKSQFKVGVVLSYVSLFMSNLVSIIYTPIMLRLIGQAEYGIYNLATSLVGYLGVMDLGFGSAVIKYTSKYISENEKEKEYNLNGMFIIIYSILGFFTLILGIIIFINIDRLYSESFSIKQLGILKTIILFMIFNMAISFPLGIFSSIILSYEKFVFPKVLGIITKIVTPILVFMSLVTGYGSVGMVAINIIISILSSIISMVYCFKVLKIKIKFNKLDFSILKEIIEFSFYIFVAMIVDKIYWSTDQLILGYISGPVVVAVYSIASTFNIYYRSFSTAISGMFLPIITKMISKENSDKEISEIFIKIGRIQYLIMTFILIGFILVGKDFIEVWAGEEYKDAYSIALLVMIPLTIPLIQTVGLSILQAKNLHKFRAKVYFIIAIINLFASIPLARLMDGKGCALATGISIVIGNGIIMNNYYYKKVN
;
A
#
# COMPACT_ATOMS: atom_id res chain seq x y z
N MET A 1 -8.13 -19.71 -20.15
CA MET A 1 -8.67 -18.52 -19.42
C MET A 1 -10.16 -18.35 -19.72
N SER A 2 -11.04 -18.47 -18.73
CA SER A 2 -12.46 -18.17 -18.91
C SER A 2 -12.63 -16.66 -19.05
N LYS A 3 -12.94 -16.17 -20.25
CA LYS A 3 -13.21 -14.74 -20.55
C LYS A 3 -14.22 -14.12 -19.56
N SER A 4 -15.11 -14.94 -19.01
CA SER A 4 -16.11 -14.56 -18.02
C SER A 4 -15.49 -14.18 -16.66
N GLN A 5 -14.61 -15.01 -16.09
CA GLN A 5 -13.98 -14.74 -14.78
C GLN A 5 -13.11 -13.48 -14.78
N PHE A 6 -12.39 -13.23 -15.89
CA PHE A 6 -11.59 -12.02 -16.02
C PHE A 6 -12.46 -10.75 -16.04
N LYS A 7 -13.52 -10.72 -16.88
CA LYS A 7 -14.45 -9.58 -16.96
C LYS A 7 -15.12 -9.30 -15.62
N VAL A 8 -15.64 -10.34 -14.96
CA VAL A 8 -16.28 -10.23 -13.64
C VAL A 8 -15.27 -9.76 -12.60
N GLY A 9 -14.04 -10.29 -12.62
CA GLY A 9 -12.96 -9.87 -11.72
C GLY A 9 -12.60 -8.39 -11.87
N VAL A 10 -12.56 -7.85 -13.09
CA VAL A 10 -12.33 -6.42 -13.36
C VAL A 10 -13.46 -5.57 -12.79
N VAL A 11 -14.73 -5.91 -13.08
CA VAL A 11 -15.89 -5.18 -12.53
C VAL A 11 -15.87 -5.20 -11.01
N LEU A 12 -15.66 -6.36 -10.39
CA LEU A 12 -15.55 -6.48 -8.93
C LEU A 12 -14.38 -5.68 -8.35
N SER A 13 -13.29 -5.48 -9.09
CA SER A 13 -12.19 -4.62 -8.66
C SER A 13 -12.62 -3.16 -8.54
N TYR A 14 -13.37 -2.63 -9.51
CA TYR A 14 -13.90 -1.26 -9.45
C TYR A 14 -14.97 -1.13 -8.35
N VAL A 15 -15.86 -2.11 -8.23
CA VAL A 15 -16.86 -2.15 -7.12
C VAL A 15 -16.14 -2.17 -5.77
N SER A 16 -15.11 -3.01 -5.62
CA SER A 16 -14.31 -3.08 -4.38
C SER A 16 -13.59 -1.76 -4.07
N LEU A 17 -13.08 -1.05 -5.08
CA LEU A 17 -12.45 0.27 -4.94
C LEU A 17 -13.47 1.32 -4.50
N PHE A 18 -14.61 1.39 -5.18
CA PHE A 18 -15.69 2.30 -4.85
C PHE A 18 -16.21 2.07 -3.42
N MET A 19 -16.53 0.81 -3.09
CA MET A 19 -16.97 0.43 -1.74
C MET A 19 -15.93 0.75 -0.68
N SER A 20 -14.64 0.53 -0.95
CA SER A 20 -13.56 0.87 -0.01
C SER A 20 -13.54 2.37 0.31
N ASN A 21 -13.62 3.22 -0.71
CA ASN A 21 -13.60 4.66 -0.53
C ASN A 21 -14.87 5.15 0.17
N LEU A 22 -16.04 4.64 -0.25
CA LEU A 22 -17.32 5.00 0.36
C LEU A 22 -17.36 4.64 1.85
N VAL A 23 -17.00 3.39 2.18
CA VAL A 23 -16.93 2.93 3.57
C VAL A 23 -15.92 3.77 4.37
N SER A 24 -14.75 4.06 3.82
CA SER A 24 -13.74 4.87 4.50
C SER A 24 -14.24 6.30 4.77
N ILE A 25 -14.91 6.94 3.81
CA ILE A 25 -15.46 8.28 3.98
C ILE A 25 -16.53 8.34 5.09
N ILE A 26 -17.36 7.31 5.20
CA ILE A 26 -18.42 7.26 6.23
C ILE A 26 -17.85 6.82 7.58
N TYR A 27 -16.99 5.81 7.58
CA TYR A 27 -16.48 5.19 8.80
C TYR A 27 -15.46 6.04 9.52
N THR A 28 -14.55 6.72 8.80
CA THR A 28 -13.45 7.48 9.41
C THR A 28 -13.93 8.56 10.40
N PRO A 29 -14.89 9.44 10.07
CA PRO A 29 -15.36 10.46 11.03
C PRO A 29 -16.01 9.84 12.28
N ILE A 30 -16.72 8.74 12.12
CA ILE A 30 -17.33 8.02 13.26
C ILE A 30 -16.22 7.49 14.18
N MET A 31 -15.22 6.85 13.59
CA MET A 31 -14.07 6.32 14.31
C MET A 31 -13.33 7.44 15.05
N LEU A 32 -13.01 8.56 14.37
CA LEU A 32 -12.30 9.69 14.98
C LEU A 32 -13.01 10.23 16.21
N ARG A 33 -14.34 10.39 16.13
CA ARG A 33 -15.14 10.88 17.27
C ARG A 33 -15.18 9.92 18.44
N LEU A 34 -15.10 8.60 18.20
CA LEU A 34 -15.17 7.58 19.24
C LEU A 34 -13.83 7.33 19.93
N ILE A 35 -12.71 7.35 19.21
CA ILE A 35 -11.39 7.05 19.78
C ILE A 35 -10.62 8.32 20.17
N GLY A 36 -10.97 9.46 19.57
CA GLY A 36 -10.27 10.72 19.76
C GLY A 36 -8.95 10.82 19.00
N GLN A 37 -8.44 12.06 18.92
CA GLN A 37 -7.32 12.41 18.07
C GLN A 37 -6.02 11.68 18.47
N ALA A 38 -5.68 11.66 19.76
CA ALA A 38 -4.44 11.04 20.21
C ALA A 38 -4.40 9.52 19.95
N GLU A 39 -5.49 8.78 20.23
CA GLU A 39 -5.52 7.34 19.96
C GLU A 39 -5.51 7.03 18.46
N TYR A 40 -6.14 7.86 17.64
CA TYR A 40 -6.04 7.74 16.19
C TYR A 40 -4.60 7.91 15.69
N GLY A 41 -3.87 8.87 16.27
CA GLY A 41 -2.45 9.06 15.98
C GLY A 41 -1.59 7.86 16.40
N ILE A 42 -1.85 7.29 17.58
CA ILE A 42 -1.18 6.07 18.07
C ILE A 42 -1.42 4.90 17.11
N TYR A 43 -2.66 4.70 16.69
CA TYR A 43 -3.02 3.65 15.72
C TYR A 43 -2.29 3.82 14.38
N ASN A 44 -2.24 5.04 13.84
CA ASN A 44 -1.55 5.30 12.56
C ASN A 44 -0.03 5.15 12.69
N LEU A 45 0.56 5.59 13.80
CA LEU A 45 1.97 5.36 14.08
C LEU A 45 2.30 3.87 14.16
N ALA A 46 1.50 3.09 14.90
CA ALA A 46 1.67 1.65 14.99
C ALA A 46 1.56 0.97 13.61
N THR A 47 0.55 1.37 12.82
CA THR A 47 0.36 0.87 11.46
C THR A 47 1.55 1.19 10.56
N SER A 48 2.15 2.36 10.69
CA SER A 48 3.33 2.77 9.94
C SER A 48 4.56 1.97 10.35
N LEU A 49 4.81 1.82 11.66
CA LEU A 49 5.91 1.01 12.20
C LEU A 49 5.83 -0.45 11.73
N VAL A 50 4.69 -1.10 11.97
CA VAL A 50 4.50 -2.49 11.58
C VAL A 50 4.45 -2.64 10.06
N GLY A 51 3.96 -1.61 9.35
CA GLY A 51 3.95 -1.57 7.89
C GLY A 51 5.35 -1.72 7.26
N TYR A 52 6.43 -1.32 7.95
CA TYR A 52 7.80 -1.60 7.51
C TYR A 52 8.14 -3.09 7.57
N LEU A 53 7.62 -3.82 8.56
CA LEU A 53 7.78 -5.27 8.61
C LEU A 53 7.12 -5.98 7.42
N GLY A 54 6.10 -5.37 6.80
CA GLY A 54 5.46 -5.89 5.59
C GLY A 54 6.39 -5.99 4.38
N VAL A 55 7.48 -5.23 4.37
CA VAL A 55 8.52 -5.33 3.34
C VAL A 55 9.23 -6.69 3.40
N MET A 56 9.16 -7.40 4.54
CA MET A 56 9.68 -8.76 4.69
C MET A 56 8.97 -9.80 3.80
N ASP A 57 7.84 -9.49 3.15
CA ASP A 57 7.31 -10.29 2.04
C ASP A 57 8.32 -10.45 0.89
N LEU A 58 9.27 -9.54 0.78
CA LEU A 58 10.33 -9.54 -0.24
C LEU A 58 9.81 -9.64 -1.68
N GLY A 59 8.51 -9.40 -1.91
CA GLY A 59 7.85 -9.55 -3.21
C GLY A 59 7.55 -11.01 -3.60
N PHE A 60 7.69 -11.95 -2.67
CA PHE A 60 7.45 -13.37 -2.97
C PHE A 60 6.00 -13.67 -3.34
N GLY A 61 5.01 -12.86 -2.92
CA GLY A 61 3.63 -13.01 -3.37
C GLY A 61 3.49 -13.01 -4.91
N SER A 62 4.22 -12.13 -5.58
CA SER A 62 4.27 -12.10 -7.05
C SER A 62 5.01 -13.30 -7.64
N ALA A 63 6.04 -13.80 -6.95
CA ALA A 63 6.76 -14.99 -7.37
C ALA A 63 5.88 -16.25 -7.24
N VAL A 64 5.11 -16.40 -6.15
CA VAL A 64 4.14 -17.50 -6.02
C VAL A 64 3.21 -17.52 -7.23
N ILE A 65 2.61 -16.37 -7.59
CA ILE A 65 1.70 -16.27 -8.73
C ILE A 65 2.42 -16.71 -10.03
N LYS A 66 3.60 -16.16 -10.30
CA LYS A 66 4.35 -16.42 -11.54
C LYS A 66 4.72 -17.89 -11.71
N TYR A 67 5.39 -18.47 -10.70
CA TYR A 67 5.95 -19.81 -10.83
C TYR A 67 4.90 -20.91 -10.66
N THR A 68 3.90 -20.71 -9.78
CA THR A 68 2.78 -21.64 -9.66
C THR A 68 1.95 -21.66 -10.95
N SER A 69 1.63 -20.49 -11.55
CA SER A 69 0.92 -20.45 -12.85
C SER A 69 1.71 -21.12 -13.96
N LYS A 70 3.05 -21.03 -13.97
CA LYS A 70 3.91 -21.72 -14.93
C LYS A 70 3.70 -23.22 -14.84
N TYR A 71 3.85 -23.84 -13.66
CA TYR A 71 3.70 -25.28 -13.50
C TYR A 71 2.28 -25.79 -13.74
N ILE A 72 1.27 -24.97 -13.41
CA ILE A 72 -0.12 -25.28 -13.77
C ILE A 72 -0.28 -25.34 -15.29
N SER A 73 0.30 -24.40 -16.05
CA SER A 73 0.21 -24.35 -17.51
C SER A 73 0.97 -25.48 -18.20
N GLU A 74 2.06 -25.94 -17.60
CA GLU A 74 2.88 -27.07 -18.07
C GLU A 74 2.33 -28.44 -17.63
N ASN A 75 1.23 -28.49 -16.85
CA ASN A 75 0.65 -29.70 -16.22
C ASN A 75 1.63 -30.46 -15.31
N GLU A 76 2.64 -29.79 -14.75
CA GLU A 76 3.66 -30.39 -13.91
C GLU A 76 3.24 -30.40 -12.42
N LYS A 77 2.22 -31.16 -12.08
CA LYS A 77 1.59 -31.20 -10.74
C LYS A 77 2.56 -31.51 -9.62
N GLU A 78 3.52 -32.41 -9.83
CA GLU A 78 4.52 -32.75 -8.79
C GLU A 78 5.44 -31.56 -8.47
N LYS A 79 5.85 -30.81 -9.49
CA LYS A 79 6.64 -29.59 -9.28
C LYS A 79 5.82 -28.50 -8.60
N GLU A 80 4.56 -28.33 -9.00
CA GLU A 80 3.63 -27.40 -8.34
C GLU A 80 3.48 -27.73 -6.85
N TYR A 81 3.26 -28.99 -6.48
CA TYR A 81 3.07 -29.41 -5.09
C TYR A 81 4.33 -29.20 -4.22
N ASN A 82 5.51 -29.47 -4.77
CA ASN A 82 6.78 -29.21 -4.10
C ASN A 82 7.07 -27.70 -4.01
N LEU A 83 6.72 -26.89 -5.02
CA LEU A 83 6.82 -25.44 -5.01
C LEU A 83 5.93 -24.81 -3.93
N ASN A 84 4.68 -25.29 -3.79
CA ASN A 84 3.78 -24.86 -2.73
C ASN A 84 4.38 -25.17 -1.34
N GLY A 85 4.99 -26.34 -1.15
CA GLY A 85 5.69 -26.68 0.08
C GLY A 85 6.88 -25.76 0.36
N MET A 86 7.69 -25.49 -0.65
CA MET A 86 8.84 -24.58 -0.55
C MET A 86 8.41 -23.16 -0.15
N PHE A 87 7.36 -22.62 -0.76
CA PHE A 87 6.86 -21.31 -0.40
C PHE A 87 6.29 -21.25 1.02
N ILE A 88 5.63 -22.30 1.51
CA ILE A 88 5.18 -22.36 2.91
C ILE A 88 6.36 -22.29 3.86
N ILE A 89 7.45 -23.02 3.59
CA ILE A 89 8.66 -22.97 4.41
C ILE A 89 9.24 -21.54 4.39
N ILE A 90 9.41 -20.96 3.21
CA ILE A 90 9.95 -19.60 3.06
C ILE A 90 9.11 -18.59 3.85
N TYR A 91 7.80 -18.61 3.67
CA TYR A 91 6.90 -17.68 4.36
C TYR A 91 6.83 -17.92 5.87
N SER A 92 7.00 -19.17 6.33
CA SER A 92 7.11 -19.46 7.77
C SER A 92 8.41 -18.89 8.35
N ILE A 93 9.51 -18.99 7.63
CA ILE A 93 10.80 -18.38 8.00
C ILE A 93 10.67 -16.86 8.03
N LEU A 94 10.07 -16.26 7.01
CA LEU A 94 9.83 -14.81 6.96
C LEU A 94 8.92 -14.34 8.09
N GLY A 95 7.86 -15.08 8.41
CA GLY A 95 7.01 -14.83 9.57
C GLY A 95 7.78 -14.86 10.89
N PHE A 96 8.67 -15.83 11.06
CA PHE A 96 9.54 -15.93 12.24
C PHE A 96 10.53 -14.76 12.34
N PHE A 97 11.18 -14.39 11.24
CA PHE A 97 12.05 -13.20 11.21
C PHE A 97 11.27 -11.91 11.47
N THR A 98 10.07 -11.79 10.93
CA THR A 98 9.19 -10.65 11.19
C THR A 98 8.83 -10.55 12.68
N LEU A 99 8.58 -11.69 13.33
CA LEU A 99 8.34 -11.74 14.78
C LEU A 99 9.56 -11.23 15.55
N ILE A 100 10.76 -11.69 15.22
CA ILE A 100 12.00 -11.26 15.87
C ILE A 100 12.22 -9.74 15.71
N LEU A 101 12.15 -9.24 14.47
CA LEU A 101 12.30 -7.80 14.20
C LEU A 101 11.23 -6.97 14.88
N GLY A 102 9.99 -7.47 14.89
CA GLY A 102 8.88 -6.84 15.59
C GLY A 102 9.12 -6.75 17.11
N ILE A 103 9.63 -7.81 17.73
CA ILE A 103 9.99 -7.81 19.17
C ILE A 103 11.12 -6.81 19.43
N ILE A 104 12.11 -6.70 18.54
CA ILE A 104 13.18 -5.70 18.66
C ILE A 104 12.59 -4.29 18.64
N ILE A 105 11.65 -3.99 17.71
CA ILE A 105 10.94 -2.72 17.68
C ILE A 105 10.18 -2.49 18.98
N PHE A 106 9.42 -3.50 19.44
CA PHE A 106 8.61 -3.44 20.66
C PHE A 106 9.43 -3.08 21.91
N ILE A 107 10.60 -3.70 22.09
CA ILE A 107 11.49 -3.44 23.23
C ILE A 107 12.03 -1.99 23.18
N ASN A 108 12.24 -1.44 21.99
CA ASN A 108 12.81 -0.10 21.82
C ASN A 108 11.76 1.04 21.78
N ILE A 109 10.46 0.75 21.86
CA ILE A 109 9.40 1.75 21.78
C ILE A 109 9.55 2.84 22.86
N ASP A 110 9.80 2.44 24.11
CA ASP A 110 9.93 3.41 25.20
C ASP A 110 11.11 4.35 24.96
N ARG A 111 12.25 3.81 24.50
CA ARG A 111 13.42 4.63 24.18
C ARG A 111 13.17 5.61 23.03
N LEU A 112 12.35 5.23 22.06
CA LEU A 112 12.09 6.04 20.88
C LEU A 112 11.03 7.11 21.13
N TYR A 113 10.01 6.83 21.95
CA TYR A 113 8.81 7.67 22.02
C TYR A 113 8.49 8.19 23.43
N SER A 114 9.31 7.92 24.46
CA SER A 114 9.05 8.37 25.85
C SER A 114 9.05 9.88 26.03
N GLU A 115 9.73 10.63 25.17
CA GLU A 115 9.77 12.09 25.25
C GLU A 115 8.50 12.75 24.69
N SER A 116 7.82 12.10 23.74
CA SER A 116 6.67 12.65 23.01
C SER A 116 5.33 11.99 23.36
N PHE A 117 5.34 10.92 24.16
CA PHE A 117 4.13 10.16 24.53
C PHE A 117 4.00 10.05 26.06
N SER A 118 2.78 10.15 26.57
CA SER A 118 2.49 9.82 27.98
C SER A 118 2.61 8.31 28.23
N ILE A 119 2.80 7.93 29.50
CA ILE A 119 2.91 6.50 29.90
C ILE A 119 1.69 5.70 29.43
N LYS A 120 0.48 6.28 29.54
CA LYS A 120 -0.76 5.63 29.05
C LYS A 120 -0.73 5.42 27.55
N GLN A 121 -0.32 6.42 26.79
CA GLN A 121 -0.21 6.37 25.33
C GLN A 121 0.83 5.34 24.87
N LEU A 122 1.98 5.26 25.55
CA LEU A 122 2.98 4.23 25.29
C LEU A 122 2.44 2.82 25.56
N GLY A 123 1.67 2.63 26.62
CA GLY A 123 1.01 1.36 26.91
C GLY A 123 0.05 0.93 25.79
N ILE A 124 -0.77 1.85 25.28
CA ILE A 124 -1.66 1.60 24.14
C ILE A 124 -0.85 1.26 22.87
N LEU A 125 0.17 2.06 22.56
CA LEU A 125 1.05 1.87 21.41
C LEU A 125 1.70 0.49 21.43
N LYS A 126 2.28 0.10 22.57
CA LYS A 126 2.91 -1.22 22.75
C LYS A 126 1.94 -2.35 22.56
N THR A 127 0.73 -2.25 23.13
CA THR A 127 -0.31 -3.29 22.98
C THR A 127 -0.71 -3.46 21.50
N ILE A 128 -0.95 -2.35 20.80
CA ILE A 128 -1.32 -2.36 19.38
C ILE A 128 -0.21 -2.97 18.54
N ILE A 129 1.03 -2.54 18.75
CA ILE A 129 2.19 -3.03 17.98
C ILE A 129 2.38 -4.53 18.22
N LEU A 130 2.29 -5.00 19.48
CA LEU A 130 2.41 -6.42 19.80
C LEU A 130 1.36 -7.25 19.05
N PHE A 131 0.10 -6.82 19.08
CA PHE A 131 -0.98 -7.48 18.35
C PHE A 131 -0.73 -7.50 16.85
N MET A 132 -0.29 -6.38 16.27
CA MET A 132 0.00 -6.29 14.84
C MET A 132 1.20 -7.14 14.43
N ILE A 133 2.25 -7.25 15.25
CA ILE A 133 3.42 -8.11 15.00
C ILE A 133 2.98 -9.57 14.93
N PHE A 134 2.21 -10.05 15.91
CA PHE A 134 1.70 -11.42 15.90
C PHE A 134 0.81 -11.70 14.69
N ASN A 135 -0.10 -10.76 14.38
CA ASN A 135 -0.92 -10.89 13.17
C ASN A 135 -0.06 -11.01 11.91
N MET A 136 0.96 -10.18 11.78
CA MET A 136 1.82 -10.17 10.59
C MET A 136 2.62 -11.46 10.47
N ALA A 137 3.19 -11.95 11.58
CA ALA A 137 3.92 -13.21 11.61
C ALA A 137 3.05 -14.41 11.17
N ILE A 138 1.78 -14.44 11.59
CA ILE A 138 0.81 -15.47 11.19
C ILE A 138 0.32 -15.26 9.77
N SER A 139 0.16 -14.01 9.34
CA SER A 139 -0.35 -13.66 8.01
C SER A 139 0.62 -14.02 6.89
N PHE A 140 1.93 -14.09 7.14
CA PHE A 140 2.90 -14.51 6.12
C PHE A 140 2.63 -15.93 5.63
N PRO A 141 2.67 -16.99 6.45
CA PRO A 141 2.40 -18.35 5.96
C PRO A 141 0.98 -18.55 5.45
N LEU A 142 0.00 -17.81 5.97
CA LEU A 142 -1.37 -17.88 5.48
C LEU A 142 -1.60 -17.08 4.18
N GLY A 143 -0.82 -16.04 3.94
CA GLY A 143 -0.94 -15.17 2.77
C GLY A 143 -0.66 -15.87 1.43
N ILE A 144 0.15 -16.93 1.45
CA ILE A 144 0.47 -17.74 0.27
C ILE A 144 -0.80 -18.27 -0.44
N PHE A 145 -1.83 -18.64 0.33
CA PHE A 145 -3.05 -19.21 -0.24
C PHE A 145 -3.79 -18.22 -1.13
N SER A 146 -3.76 -16.93 -0.80
CA SER A 146 -4.32 -15.89 -1.67
C SER A 146 -3.58 -15.81 -3.02
N SER A 147 -2.27 -15.92 -3.01
CA SER A 147 -1.43 -15.93 -4.22
C SER A 147 -1.66 -17.20 -5.05
N ILE A 148 -1.81 -18.35 -4.41
CA ILE A 148 -2.16 -19.62 -5.08
C ILE A 148 -3.53 -19.51 -5.75
N ILE A 149 -4.55 -18.94 -5.11
CA ILE A 149 -5.87 -18.74 -5.71
C ILE A 149 -5.78 -17.91 -6.99
N LEU A 150 -4.97 -16.85 -6.98
CA LEU A 150 -4.72 -16.01 -8.16
C LEU A 150 -3.98 -16.77 -9.27
N SER A 151 -3.04 -17.67 -8.90
CA SER A 151 -2.33 -18.54 -9.87
C SER A 151 -3.26 -19.47 -10.63
N TYR A 152 -4.36 -19.90 -10.00
CA TYR A 152 -5.43 -20.68 -10.61
C TYR A 152 -6.47 -19.83 -11.37
N GLU A 153 -6.17 -18.55 -11.61
CA GLU A 153 -7.06 -17.60 -12.31
C GLU A 153 -8.45 -17.41 -11.63
N LYS A 154 -8.57 -17.68 -10.33
CA LYS A 154 -9.81 -17.52 -9.57
C LYS A 154 -9.93 -16.11 -9.00
N PHE A 155 -10.12 -15.12 -9.87
CA PHE A 155 -10.12 -13.71 -9.49
C PHE A 155 -11.36 -13.26 -8.71
N VAL A 156 -12.50 -13.93 -8.91
CA VAL A 156 -13.79 -13.57 -8.29
C VAL A 156 -13.77 -13.80 -6.78
N PHE A 157 -13.29 -14.96 -6.34
CA PHE A 157 -13.34 -15.34 -4.93
C PHE A 157 -12.61 -14.35 -4.00
N PRO A 158 -11.31 -13.97 -4.22
CA PRO A 158 -10.64 -13.00 -3.37
C PRO A 158 -11.30 -11.62 -3.38
N LYS A 159 -11.91 -11.21 -4.51
CA LYS A 159 -12.60 -9.92 -4.62
C LYS A 159 -13.89 -9.90 -3.80
N VAL A 160 -14.68 -10.95 -3.87
CA VAL A 160 -15.92 -11.09 -3.06
C VAL A 160 -15.56 -11.14 -1.58
N LEU A 161 -14.58 -11.98 -1.19
CA LEU A 161 -14.11 -12.04 0.19
C LEU A 161 -13.62 -10.67 0.68
N GLY A 162 -12.84 -9.95 -0.15
CA GLY A 162 -12.38 -8.60 0.16
C GLY A 162 -13.51 -7.58 0.30
N ILE A 163 -14.58 -7.67 -0.48
CA ILE A 163 -15.76 -6.80 -0.34
C ILE A 163 -16.49 -7.10 0.98
N ILE A 164 -16.69 -8.38 1.30
CA ILE A 164 -17.34 -8.80 2.55
C ILE A 164 -16.56 -8.28 3.76
N THR A 165 -15.25 -8.47 3.78
CA THR A 165 -14.40 -8.00 4.89
C THR A 165 -14.44 -6.48 5.04
N LYS A 166 -14.44 -5.72 3.92
CA LYS A 166 -14.53 -4.25 3.94
C LYS A 166 -15.85 -3.71 4.50
N ILE A 167 -16.92 -4.48 4.44
CA ILE A 167 -18.23 -4.12 5.02
C ILE A 167 -18.32 -4.59 6.47
N VAL A 168 -17.93 -5.82 6.74
CA VAL A 168 -18.07 -6.44 8.06
C VAL A 168 -17.12 -5.82 9.08
N THR A 169 -15.88 -5.54 8.70
CA THR A 169 -14.87 -4.98 9.61
C THR A 169 -15.29 -3.66 10.25
N PRO A 170 -15.72 -2.62 9.51
CA PRO A 170 -16.17 -1.36 10.12
C PRO A 170 -17.35 -1.52 11.07
N ILE A 171 -18.28 -2.43 10.76
CA ILE A 171 -19.45 -2.71 11.63
C ILE A 171 -18.98 -3.29 12.96
N LEU A 172 -18.14 -4.31 12.95
CA LEU A 172 -17.62 -4.94 14.16
C LEU A 172 -16.71 -3.99 14.95
N VAL A 173 -15.88 -3.21 14.25
CA VAL A 173 -15.07 -2.18 14.91
C VAL A 173 -15.92 -1.11 15.55
N PHE A 174 -16.98 -0.64 14.88
CA PHE A 174 -17.92 0.30 15.48
C PHE A 174 -18.54 -0.26 16.79
N MET A 175 -18.98 -1.52 16.79
CA MET A 175 -19.47 -2.18 18.00
C MET A 175 -18.41 -2.19 19.11
N SER A 176 -17.16 -2.53 18.79
CA SER A 176 -16.06 -2.52 19.75
C SER A 176 -15.75 -1.12 20.30
N LEU A 177 -15.83 -0.09 19.46
CA LEU A 177 -15.60 1.29 19.89
C LEU A 177 -16.70 1.80 20.82
N VAL A 178 -17.96 1.51 20.53
CA VAL A 178 -19.11 1.88 21.38
C VAL A 178 -19.05 1.18 22.74
N THR A 179 -18.51 -0.03 22.81
CA THR A 179 -18.29 -0.75 24.08
C THR A 179 -17.06 -0.29 24.86
N GLY A 180 -16.31 0.71 24.38
CA GLY A 180 -15.21 1.35 25.10
C GLY A 180 -13.84 0.68 24.96
N TYR A 181 -13.69 -0.29 24.06
CA TYR A 181 -12.38 -0.97 23.87
C TYR A 181 -11.35 -0.12 23.12
N GLY A 182 -11.72 1.06 22.61
CA GLY A 182 -10.81 2.02 21.96
C GLY A 182 -10.05 1.45 20.76
N SER A 183 -8.89 2.01 20.51
CA SER A 183 -8.03 1.60 19.38
C SER A 183 -7.49 0.16 19.50
N VAL A 184 -7.32 -0.35 20.71
CA VAL A 184 -6.89 -1.74 20.96
C VAL A 184 -7.96 -2.74 20.48
N GLY A 185 -9.24 -2.48 20.83
CA GLY A 185 -10.37 -3.30 20.35
C GLY A 185 -10.52 -3.25 18.84
N MET A 186 -10.32 -2.07 18.23
CA MET A 186 -10.31 -1.90 16.77
C MET A 186 -9.25 -2.78 16.12
N VAL A 187 -8.02 -2.79 16.65
CA VAL A 187 -6.93 -3.62 16.12
C VAL A 187 -7.21 -5.11 16.31
N ALA A 188 -7.73 -5.52 17.48
CA ALA A 188 -8.10 -6.91 17.72
C ALA A 188 -9.13 -7.43 16.71
N ILE A 189 -10.18 -6.66 16.40
CA ILE A 189 -11.17 -7.00 15.38
C ILE A 189 -10.53 -7.11 13.99
N ASN A 190 -9.68 -6.15 13.60
CA ASN A 190 -8.98 -6.19 12.32
C ASN A 190 -8.15 -7.47 12.18
N ILE A 191 -7.49 -7.89 13.24
CA ILE A 191 -6.67 -9.12 13.29
C ILE A 191 -7.54 -10.36 13.14
N ILE A 192 -8.63 -10.45 13.90
CA ILE A 192 -9.57 -11.59 13.83
C ILE A 192 -10.10 -11.74 12.40
N ILE A 193 -10.57 -10.66 11.78
CA ILE A 193 -11.08 -10.68 10.41
C ILE A 193 -9.98 -11.04 9.40
N SER A 194 -8.76 -10.53 9.59
CA SER A 194 -7.60 -10.85 8.74
C SER A 194 -7.28 -12.34 8.79
N ILE A 195 -7.19 -12.92 9.98
CA ILE A 195 -6.90 -14.35 10.18
C ILE A 195 -8.04 -15.21 9.62
N LEU A 196 -9.30 -14.86 9.90
CA LEU A 196 -10.45 -15.58 9.36
C LEU A 196 -10.48 -15.56 7.83
N SER A 197 -10.21 -14.41 7.21
CA SER A 197 -10.12 -14.28 5.77
C SER A 197 -9.02 -15.17 5.17
N SER A 198 -7.87 -15.22 5.84
CA SER A 198 -6.74 -16.06 5.43
C SER A 198 -7.05 -17.55 5.59
N ILE A 199 -7.73 -17.96 6.67
CA ILE A 199 -8.20 -19.34 6.87
C ILE A 199 -9.22 -19.72 5.81
N ILE A 200 -10.17 -18.84 5.49
CA ILE A 200 -11.16 -19.08 4.41
C ILE A 200 -10.45 -19.30 3.07
N SER A 201 -9.41 -18.50 2.78
CA SER A 201 -8.60 -18.66 1.56
C SER A 201 -7.84 -20.00 1.55
N MET A 202 -7.28 -20.40 2.70
CA MET A 202 -6.63 -21.70 2.88
C MET A 202 -7.62 -22.86 2.64
N VAL A 203 -8.80 -22.81 3.25
CA VAL A 203 -9.85 -23.83 3.09
C VAL A 203 -10.30 -23.91 1.63
N TYR A 204 -10.43 -22.77 0.94
CA TYR A 204 -10.76 -22.74 -0.49
C TYR A 204 -9.69 -23.44 -1.33
N CYS A 205 -8.42 -23.23 -1.06
CA CYS A 205 -7.31 -23.91 -1.75
C CYS A 205 -7.40 -25.43 -1.59
N PHE A 206 -7.62 -25.94 -0.38
CA PHE A 206 -7.66 -27.39 -0.16
C PHE A 206 -8.96 -28.05 -0.64
N LYS A 207 -10.13 -27.44 -0.38
CA LYS A 207 -11.42 -28.04 -0.69
C LYS A 207 -11.85 -27.84 -2.14
N VAL A 208 -11.62 -26.64 -2.71
CA VAL A 208 -12.12 -26.28 -4.04
C VAL A 208 -11.04 -26.49 -5.10
N LEU A 209 -9.83 -25.96 -4.88
CA LEU A 209 -8.72 -26.13 -5.83
C LEU A 209 -8.04 -27.49 -5.72
N LYS A 210 -8.26 -28.19 -4.58
CA LYS A 210 -7.68 -29.51 -4.30
C LYS A 210 -6.16 -29.54 -4.42
N ILE A 211 -5.50 -28.41 -4.01
CA ILE A 211 -4.05 -28.33 -4.01
C ILE A 211 -3.47 -29.38 -3.06
N LYS A 212 -2.24 -29.79 -3.35
CA LYS A 212 -1.43 -30.60 -2.42
C LYS A 212 -0.16 -29.85 -2.08
N ILE A 213 0.36 -30.15 -0.92
CA ILE A 213 1.62 -29.58 -0.42
C ILE A 213 2.55 -30.78 -0.23
N LYS A 214 3.72 -30.73 -0.87
CA LYS A 214 4.77 -31.72 -0.72
C LYS A 214 6.08 -31.03 -0.36
N PHE A 215 6.91 -31.74 0.43
CA PHE A 215 8.21 -31.23 0.89
C PHE A 215 9.37 -32.14 0.41
N ASN A 216 9.11 -33.00 -0.59
CA ASN A 216 10.03 -34.08 -0.97
C ASN A 216 11.22 -33.60 -1.80
N LYS A 217 11.06 -32.55 -2.60
CA LYS A 217 12.09 -32.01 -3.48
C LYS A 217 12.06 -30.48 -3.43
N LEU A 218 12.96 -29.91 -2.63
CA LEU A 218 13.22 -28.47 -2.63
C LEU A 218 14.20 -28.16 -3.76
N ASP A 219 13.74 -27.48 -4.80
CA ASP A 219 14.59 -27.13 -5.93
C ASP A 219 15.26 -25.78 -5.67
N PHE A 220 16.52 -25.82 -5.23
CA PHE A 220 17.31 -24.62 -4.94
C PHE A 220 17.64 -23.79 -6.20
N SER A 221 17.57 -24.38 -7.39
CA SER A 221 17.78 -23.62 -8.64
C SER A 221 16.66 -22.62 -8.85
N ILE A 222 15.41 -23.04 -8.62
CA ILE A 222 14.23 -22.17 -8.69
C ILE A 222 14.25 -21.12 -7.57
N LEU A 223 14.75 -21.47 -6.40
CA LEU A 223 14.87 -20.51 -5.29
C LEU A 223 15.76 -19.32 -5.68
N LYS A 224 16.86 -19.56 -6.38
CA LYS A 224 17.71 -18.48 -6.91
C LYS A 224 16.96 -17.58 -7.88
N GLU A 225 16.23 -18.16 -8.84
CA GLU A 225 15.42 -17.37 -9.78
C GLU A 225 14.33 -16.55 -9.06
N ILE A 226 13.69 -17.13 -8.05
CA ILE A 226 12.67 -16.46 -7.23
C ILE A 226 13.28 -15.27 -6.50
N ILE A 227 14.44 -15.45 -5.86
CA ILE A 227 15.12 -14.37 -5.14
C ILE A 227 15.52 -13.25 -6.10
N GLU A 228 16.10 -13.56 -7.25
CA GLU A 228 16.49 -12.58 -8.25
C GLU A 228 15.28 -11.78 -8.77
N PHE A 229 14.16 -12.46 -9.05
CA PHE A 229 12.92 -11.81 -9.48
C PHE A 229 12.34 -10.93 -8.36
N SER A 230 12.29 -11.41 -7.14
CA SER A 230 11.69 -10.74 -6.00
C SER A 230 12.52 -9.56 -5.49
N PHE A 231 13.85 -9.58 -5.66
CA PHE A 231 14.73 -8.52 -5.20
C PHE A 231 14.36 -7.13 -5.74
N TYR A 232 14.01 -7.03 -7.03
CA TYR A 232 13.60 -5.75 -7.60
C TYR A 232 12.27 -5.25 -7.05
N ILE A 233 11.35 -6.17 -6.75
CA ILE A 233 10.06 -5.84 -6.11
C ILE A 233 10.30 -5.37 -4.68
N PHE A 234 11.15 -6.06 -3.94
CA PHE A 234 11.56 -5.69 -2.58
C PHE A 234 12.14 -4.27 -2.51
N VAL A 235 13.07 -3.94 -3.40
CA VAL A 235 13.66 -2.58 -3.46
C VAL A 235 12.56 -1.54 -3.71
N ALA A 236 11.63 -1.82 -4.62
CA ALA A 236 10.52 -0.92 -4.89
C ALA A 236 9.61 -0.74 -3.67
N MET A 237 9.34 -1.82 -2.91
CA MET A 237 8.55 -1.77 -1.67
C MET A 237 9.24 -0.93 -0.58
N ILE A 238 10.56 -1.06 -0.42
CA ILE A 238 11.33 -0.21 0.53
C ILE A 238 11.20 1.26 0.16
N VAL A 239 11.42 1.60 -1.12
CA VAL A 239 11.31 2.98 -1.59
C VAL A 239 9.92 3.55 -1.34
N ASP A 240 8.89 2.78 -1.62
CA ASP A 240 7.50 3.18 -1.39
C ASP A 240 7.22 3.42 0.12
N LYS A 241 7.73 2.56 0.99
CA LYS A 241 7.61 2.73 2.45
C LYS A 241 8.35 3.94 2.97
N ILE A 242 9.60 4.16 2.56
CA ILE A 242 10.37 5.35 2.93
C ILE A 242 9.60 6.61 2.51
N TYR A 243 9.05 6.61 1.31
CA TYR A 243 8.40 7.78 0.76
C TYR A 243 7.04 8.12 1.41
N TRP A 244 6.24 7.11 1.75
CA TRP A 244 4.84 7.32 2.19
C TRP A 244 4.57 7.05 3.66
N SER A 245 5.49 6.41 4.38
CA SER A 245 5.24 6.01 5.78
C SER A 245 6.23 6.61 6.78
N THR A 246 7.38 7.13 6.33
CA THR A 246 8.43 7.61 7.22
C THR A 246 8.05 8.89 7.96
N ASP A 247 7.30 9.78 7.31
CA ASP A 247 6.89 11.05 7.93
C ASP A 247 6.10 10.82 9.22
N GLN A 248 5.23 9.81 9.27
CA GLN A 248 4.48 9.48 10.49
C GLN A 248 5.39 8.99 11.62
N LEU A 249 6.50 8.29 11.30
CA LEU A 249 7.49 7.86 12.29
C LEU A 249 8.28 9.05 12.83
N ILE A 250 8.71 9.96 11.96
CA ILE A 250 9.42 11.18 12.32
C ILE A 250 8.54 12.05 13.22
N LEU A 251 7.28 12.27 12.82
CA LEU A 251 6.34 13.10 13.59
C LEU A 251 5.96 12.45 14.92
N GLY A 252 5.82 11.14 14.97
CA GLY A 252 5.61 10.42 16.23
C GLY A 252 6.76 10.63 17.20
N TYR A 253 8.00 10.58 16.71
CA TYR A 253 9.21 10.80 17.50
C TYR A 253 9.37 12.25 17.97
N ILE A 254 9.12 13.24 17.09
CA ILE A 254 9.39 14.66 17.37
C ILE A 254 8.20 15.34 18.07
N SER A 255 6.98 15.11 17.58
CA SER A 255 5.80 15.94 17.88
C SER A 255 4.66 15.18 18.57
N GLY A 256 4.77 13.85 18.65
CA GLY A 256 3.80 12.99 19.34
C GLY A 256 2.54 12.64 18.53
N PRO A 257 1.58 11.96 19.19
CA PRO A 257 0.49 11.27 18.48
C PRO A 257 -0.54 12.21 17.86
N VAL A 258 -0.76 13.42 18.44
CA VAL A 258 -1.74 14.38 17.92
C VAL A 258 -1.35 14.87 16.52
N VAL A 259 -0.07 15.20 16.32
CA VAL A 259 0.44 15.64 15.02
C VAL A 259 0.41 14.50 14.01
N VAL A 260 0.72 13.28 14.44
CA VAL A 260 0.57 12.08 13.59
C VAL A 260 -0.88 11.91 13.14
N ALA A 261 -1.86 12.14 13.99
CA ALA A 261 -3.27 12.06 13.65
C ALA A 261 -3.65 13.05 12.54
N VAL A 262 -3.26 14.32 12.70
CA VAL A 262 -3.53 15.37 11.71
C VAL A 262 -2.85 15.04 10.36
N TYR A 263 -1.58 14.62 10.40
CA TYR A 263 -0.85 14.22 9.20
C TYR A 263 -1.48 13.00 8.50
N SER A 264 -2.02 12.05 9.28
CA SER A 264 -2.68 10.86 8.73
C SER A 264 -3.98 11.19 8.02
N ILE A 265 -4.75 12.17 8.51
CA ILE A 265 -5.93 12.67 7.79
C ILE A 265 -5.50 13.33 6.47
N ALA A 266 -4.48 14.19 6.47
CA ALA A 266 -3.94 14.77 5.25
C ALA A 266 -3.48 13.70 4.24
N SER A 267 -2.78 12.68 4.73
CA SER A 267 -2.33 11.55 3.91
C SER A 267 -3.50 10.76 3.31
N THR A 268 -4.61 10.64 4.03
CA THR A 268 -5.83 9.98 3.52
C THR A 268 -6.39 10.72 2.30
N PHE A 269 -6.44 12.05 2.31
CA PHE A 269 -6.84 12.84 1.14
C PHE A 269 -5.86 12.68 -0.03
N ASN A 270 -4.56 12.62 0.25
CA ASN A 270 -3.55 12.37 -0.78
C ASN A 270 -3.73 10.97 -1.42
N ILE A 271 -4.11 9.94 -0.63
CA ILE A 271 -4.41 8.60 -1.14
C ILE A 271 -5.67 8.63 -2.02
N TYR A 272 -6.75 9.30 -1.59
CA TYR A 272 -7.95 9.46 -2.41
C TYR A 272 -7.62 10.18 -3.73
N TYR A 273 -6.89 11.28 -3.67
CA TYR A 273 -6.46 12.02 -4.85
C TYR A 273 -5.69 11.13 -5.83
N ARG A 274 -4.71 10.35 -5.35
CA ARG A 274 -3.96 9.38 -6.17
C ARG A 274 -4.85 8.32 -6.81
N SER A 275 -5.88 7.86 -6.10
CA SER A 275 -6.74 6.77 -6.56
C SER A 275 -7.48 7.11 -7.85
N PHE A 276 -7.87 8.36 -8.06
CA PHE A 276 -8.50 8.81 -9.30
C PHE A 276 -7.57 8.66 -10.52
N SER A 277 -6.31 9.07 -10.40
CA SER A 277 -5.34 8.92 -11.49
C SER A 277 -5.02 7.45 -11.79
N THR A 278 -4.81 6.64 -10.74
CA THR A 278 -4.46 5.22 -10.92
C THR A 278 -5.61 4.39 -11.50
N ALA A 279 -6.87 4.77 -11.23
CA ALA A 279 -8.03 4.15 -11.84
C ALA A 279 -8.04 4.33 -13.38
N ILE A 280 -7.60 5.50 -13.85
CA ILE A 280 -7.51 5.78 -15.29
C ILE A 280 -6.32 5.05 -15.92
N SER A 281 -5.12 5.19 -15.33
CA SER A 281 -3.88 4.68 -15.92
C SER A 281 -3.78 3.16 -15.96
N GLY A 282 -4.41 2.46 -15.02
CA GLY A 282 -4.36 0.99 -14.93
C GLY A 282 -4.90 0.26 -16.18
N MET A 283 -5.74 0.94 -16.98
CA MET A 283 -6.30 0.38 -18.21
C MET A 283 -5.32 0.42 -19.39
N PHE A 284 -4.27 1.24 -19.33
CA PHE A 284 -3.41 1.51 -20.49
C PHE A 284 -2.21 0.58 -20.63
N LEU A 285 -1.77 -0.09 -19.56
CA LEU A 285 -0.61 -0.99 -19.65
C LEU A 285 -0.78 -2.10 -20.72
N PRO A 286 -1.91 -2.84 -20.79
CA PRO A 286 -2.09 -3.85 -21.84
C PRO A 286 -2.13 -3.26 -23.25
N ILE A 287 -2.71 -2.06 -23.39
CA ILE A 287 -2.83 -1.36 -24.67
C ILE A 287 -1.44 -0.95 -25.17
N ILE A 288 -0.65 -0.33 -24.30
CA ILE A 288 0.71 0.13 -24.60
C ILE A 288 1.62 -1.06 -24.93
N THR A 289 1.55 -2.14 -24.13
CA THR A 289 2.35 -3.35 -24.38
C THR A 289 2.06 -3.93 -25.77
N LYS A 290 0.78 -3.95 -26.17
CA LYS A 290 0.37 -4.42 -27.50
C LYS A 290 0.82 -3.47 -28.61
N MET A 291 0.91 -2.17 -28.37
CA MET A 291 1.40 -1.19 -29.34
C MET A 291 2.90 -1.30 -29.55
N ILE A 292 3.68 -1.49 -28.49
CA ILE A 292 5.14 -1.65 -28.58
C ILE A 292 5.54 -2.88 -29.40
N SER A 293 4.69 -3.88 -29.49
CA SER A 293 4.92 -5.06 -30.34
C SER A 293 4.76 -4.78 -31.84
N LYS A 294 4.30 -3.58 -32.23
CA LYS A 294 4.18 -3.16 -33.63
C LYS A 294 5.38 -2.29 -34.02
N GLU A 295 5.89 -2.46 -35.20
CA GLU A 295 6.93 -1.60 -35.77
C GLU A 295 6.42 -0.15 -35.92
N ASN A 296 7.27 0.84 -35.62
CA ASN A 296 7.00 2.27 -35.70
C ASN A 296 5.91 2.83 -34.77
N SER A 297 5.71 2.24 -33.59
CA SER A 297 4.68 2.64 -32.64
C SER A 297 5.03 3.84 -31.74
N ASP A 298 6.26 4.36 -31.80
CA ASP A 298 6.74 5.40 -30.86
C ASP A 298 5.92 6.68 -30.95
N LYS A 299 5.57 7.13 -32.16
CA LYS A 299 4.73 8.31 -32.37
C LYS A 299 3.33 8.13 -31.82
N GLU A 300 2.69 6.98 -32.07
CA GLU A 300 1.36 6.65 -31.56
C GLU A 300 1.35 6.57 -30.02
N ILE A 301 2.41 6.02 -29.43
CA ILE A 301 2.59 5.93 -27.98
C ILE A 301 2.71 7.32 -27.35
N SER A 302 3.52 8.21 -27.99
CA SER A 302 3.65 9.60 -27.56
C SER A 302 2.31 10.38 -27.64
N GLU A 303 1.56 10.20 -28.71
CA GLU A 303 0.25 10.81 -28.88
C GLU A 303 -0.74 10.35 -27.79
N ILE A 304 -0.76 9.04 -27.47
CA ILE A 304 -1.56 8.50 -26.37
C ILE A 304 -1.10 9.08 -25.02
N PHE A 305 0.20 9.11 -24.76
CA PHE A 305 0.74 9.69 -23.53
C PHE A 305 0.27 11.12 -23.33
N ILE A 306 0.38 11.96 -24.36
CA ILE A 306 -0.05 13.35 -24.31
C ILE A 306 -1.57 13.45 -24.15
N LYS A 307 -2.34 12.69 -24.94
CA LYS A 307 -3.82 12.72 -24.90
C LYS A 307 -4.36 12.34 -23.53
N ILE A 308 -3.87 11.23 -22.97
CA ILE A 308 -4.31 10.77 -21.65
C ILE A 308 -3.81 11.70 -20.54
N GLY A 309 -2.57 12.18 -20.65
CA GLY A 309 -2.02 13.18 -19.73
C GLY A 309 -2.88 14.43 -19.66
N ARG A 310 -3.41 14.94 -20.79
CA ARG A 310 -4.34 16.07 -20.82
C ARG A 310 -5.66 15.77 -20.13
N ILE A 311 -6.23 14.59 -20.36
CA ILE A 311 -7.48 14.16 -19.68
C ILE A 311 -7.25 14.06 -18.17
N GLN A 312 -6.16 13.43 -17.77
CA GLN A 312 -5.78 13.33 -16.34
C GLN A 312 -5.57 14.72 -15.74
N TYR A 313 -4.90 15.62 -16.45
CA TYR A 313 -4.70 17.00 -15.99
C TYR A 313 -6.02 17.70 -15.71
N LEU A 314 -7.00 17.63 -16.62
CA LEU A 314 -8.31 18.25 -16.43
C LEU A 314 -9.02 17.67 -15.20
N ILE A 315 -9.06 16.35 -15.05
CA ILE A 315 -9.71 15.68 -13.93
C ILE A 315 -9.00 15.99 -12.60
N MET A 316 -7.68 15.86 -12.57
CA MET A 316 -6.91 16.08 -11.35
C MET A 316 -6.95 17.56 -10.92
N THR A 317 -6.87 18.49 -11.87
CA THR A 317 -6.99 19.93 -11.58
C THR A 317 -8.38 20.28 -11.08
N PHE A 318 -9.43 19.70 -11.66
CA PHE A 318 -10.80 19.91 -11.16
C PHE A 318 -10.96 19.45 -9.71
N ILE A 319 -10.45 18.27 -9.37
CA ILE A 319 -10.47 17.75 -7.99
C ILE A 319 -9.64 18.64 -7.05
N LEU A 320 -8.45 19.07 -7.50
CA LEU A 320 -7.56 19.94 -6.72
C LEU A 320 -8.22 21.30 -6.44
N ILE A 321 -8.79 21.94 -7.45
CA ILE A 321 -9.51 23.22 -7.29
C ILE A 321 -10.69 23.03 -6.34
N GLY A 322 -11.48 21.96 -6.50
CA GLY A 322 -12.56 21.63 -5.58
C GLY A 322 -12.06 21.52 -4.13
N PHE A 323 -10.94 20.82 -3.92
CA PHE A 323 -10.34 20.68 -2.58
C PHE A 323 -9.78 22.01 -2.06
N ILE A 324 -9.22 22.88 -2.90
CA ILE A 324 -8.78 24.23 -2.51
C ILE A 324 -9.96 25.08 -2.03
N LEU A 325 -11.11 25.01 -2.71
CA LEU A 325 -12.27 25.84 -2.40
C LEU A 325 -13.04 25.38 -1.16
N VAL A 326 -13.24 24.09 -0.99
CA VAL A 326 -14.11 23.56 0.06
C VAL A 326 -13.42 22.59 1.03
N GLY A 327 -12.17 22.24 0.78
CA GLY A 327 -11.46 21.19 1.53
C GLY A 327 -11.26 21.52 3.00
N LYS A 328 -11.05 22.80 3.34
CA LYS A 328 -10.90 23.23 4.74
C LYS A 328 -12.19 22.97 5.51
N ASP A 329 -13.28 23.53 5.04
CA ASP A 329 -14.60 23.42 5.67
C ASP A 329 -15.05 21.94 5.70
N PHE A 330 -14.76 21.20 4.62
CA PHE A 330 -15.03 19.77 4.57
C PHE A 330 -14.28 19.00 5.65
N ILE A 331 -12.99 19.27 5.87
CA ILE A 331 -12.20 18.58 6.90
C ILE A 331 -12.74 18.92 8.30
N GLU A 332 -13.06 20.19 8.58
CA GLU A 332 -13.59 20.62 9.86
C GLU A 332 -14.95 19.95 10.19
N VAL A 333 -15.84 19.84 9.22
CA VAL A 333 -17.13 19.15 9.39
C VAL A 333 -16.97 17.63 9.47
N TRP A 334 -16.09 17.06 8.63
CA TRP A 334 -15.94 15.62 8.47
C TRP A 334 -15.07 15.00 9.57
N ALA A 335 -13.90 15.56 9.85
CA ALA A 335 -12.96 15.00 10.83
C ALA A 335 -13.05 15.69 12.21
N GLY A 336 -13.39 16.98 12.26
CA GLY A 336 -13.42 17.82 13.44
C GLY A 336 -12.49 19.03 13.31
N GLU A 337 -12.76 20.09 14.08
CA GLU A 337 -11.98 21.34 14.07
C GLU A 337 -10.52 21.11 14.44
N GLU A 338 -10.24 20.13 15.30
CA GLU A 338 -8.90 19.72 15.72
C GLU A 338 -8.03 19.18 14.58
N TYR A 339 -8.61 18.87 13.43
CA TYR A 339 -7.90 18.41 12.23
C TYR A 339 -7.73 19.48 11.16
N LYS A 340 -8.08 20.75 11.41
CA LYS A 340 -8.03 21.83 10.41
C LYS A 340 -6.68 21.98 9.70
N ASP A 341 -5.58 21.74 10.40
CA ASP A 341 -4.24 21.82 9.80
C ASP A 341 -3.98 20.73 8.76
N ALA A 342 -4.75 19.63 8.74
CA ALA A 342 -4.67 18.61 7.72
C ALA A 342 -4.93 19.16 6.30
N TYR A 343 -5.74 20.22 6.18
CA TYR A 343 -5.97 20.90 4.91
C TYR A 343 -4.68 21.44 4.28
N SER A 344 -3.92 22.23 5.03
CA SER A 344 -2.67 22.81 4.53
C SER A 344 -1.61 21.73 4.27
N ILE A 345 -1.52 20.71 5.13
CA ILE A 345 -0.62 19.57 4.97
C ILE A 345 -0.98 18.79 3.70
N ALA A 346 -2.26 18.53 3.47
CA ALA A 346 -2.71 17.83 2.26
C ALA A 346 -2.36 18.62 1.00
N LEU A 347 -2.60 19.93 0.95
CA LEU A 347 -2.30 20.78 -0.21
C LEU A 347 -0.81 20.83 -0.54
N LEU A 348 0.07 20.91 0.46
CA LEU A 348 1.51 20.92 0.27
C LEU A 348 2.02 19.67 -0.48
N VAL A 349 1.28 18.57 -0.39
CA VAL A 349 1.57 17.34 -1.12
C VAL A 349 0.72 17.22 -2.40
N MET A 350 -0.59 17.55 -2.37
CA MET A 350 -1.49 17.39 -3.52
C MET A 350 -1.07 18.21 -4.74
N ILE A 351 -0.65 19.46 -4.51
CA ILE A 351 -0.23 20.35 -5.59
C ILE A 351 0.93 19.74 -6.38
N PRO A 352 2.09 19.43 -5.76
CA PRO A 352 3.19 18.80 -6.48
C PRO A 352 2.87 17.39 -6.96
N LEU A 353 2.02 16.65 -6.25
CA LEU A 353 1.61 15.30 -6.61
C LEU A 353 0.81 15.25 -7.93
N THR A 354 0.17 16.35 -8.33
CA THR A 354 -0.50 16.46 -9.64
C THR A 354 0.47 16.13 -10.79
N ILE A 355 1.74 16.52 -10.68
CA ILE A 355 2.75 16.28 -11.73
C ILE A 355 2.91 14.79 -12.06
N PRO A 356 3.28 13.90 -11.11
CA PRO A 356 3.38 12.47 -11.41
C PRO A 356 2.04 11.83 -11.76
N LEU A 357 0.92 12.36 -11.24
CA LEU A 357 -0.40 11.78 -11.48
C LEU A 357 -0.88 11.98 -12.93
N ILE A 358 -0.52 13.07 -13.59
CA ILE A 358 -0.80 13.26 -15.01
C ILE A 358 0.15 12.48 -15.91
N GLN A 359 1.24 11.95 -15.37
CA GLN A 359 2.26 11.19 -16.09
C GLN A 359 2.18 9.67 -15.82
N THR A 360 1.13 9.18 -15.15
CA THR A 360 1.04 7.77 -14.74
C THR A 360 1.05 6.79 -15.91
N VAL A 361 0.55 7.17 -17.08
CA VAL A 361 0.65 6.37 -18.32
C VAL A 361 2.12 6.19 -18.75
N GLY A 362 2.97 7.19 -18.52
CA GLY A 362 4.40 7.10 -18.76
C GLY A 362 5.08 5.96 -17.97
N LEU A 363 4.57 5.64 -16.78
CA LEU A 363 5.02 4.47 -16.02
C LEU A 363 4.76 3.17 -16.79
N SER A 364 3.56 3.03 -17.36
CA SER A 364 3.21 1.87 -18.17
C SER A 364 4.10 1.75 -19.41
N ILE A 365 4.45 2.88 -20.03
CA ILE A 365 5.37 2.93 -21.18
C ILE A 365 6.77 2.47 -20.76
N LEU A 366 7.30 2.99 -19.65
CA LEU A 366 8.63 2.60 -19.14
C LEU A 366 8.68 1.11 -18.76
N GLN A 367 7.59 0.57 -18.20
CA GLN A 367 7.49 -0.85 -17.88
C GLN A 367 7.50 -1.71 -19.15
N ALA A 368 6.71 -1.35 -20.14
CA ALA A 368 6.61 -2.08 -21.39
C ALA A 368 7.90 -2.00 -22.25
N LYS A 369 8.64 -0.87 -22.18
CA LYS A 369 9.95 -0.69 -22.82
C LYS A 369 11.13 -1.22 -21.98
N ASN A 370 10.90 -1.85 -20.80
CA ASN A 370 11.95 -2.27 -19.85
C ASN A 370 12.89 -1.14 -19.36
N LEU A 371 12.40 0.10 -19.34
CA LEU A 371 13.18 1.29 -18.93
C LEU A 371 12.93 1.69 -17.47
N HIS A 372 12.32 0.84 -16.67
CA HIS A 372 11.94 1.13 -15.27
C HIS A 372 13.16 1.26 -14.31
N LYS A 373 14.34 0.74 -14.67
CA LYS A 373 15.55 0.79 -13.82
C LYS A 373 15.99 2.22 -13.46
N PHE A 374 15.93 3.15 -14.42
CA PHE A 374 16.29 4.55 -14.17
C PHE A 374 15.33 5.19 -13.17
N ARG A 375 14.03 4.99 -13.35
CA ARG A 375 13.02 5.48 -12.43
C ARG A 375 13.25 4.95 -11.01
N ALA A 376 13.52 3.66 -10.84
CA ALA A 376 13.79 3.07 -9.53
C ALA A 376 14.96 3.73 -8.82
N LYS A 377 16.06 4.01 -9.54
CA LYS A 377 17.21 4.76 -9.00
C LYS A 377 16.84 6.17 -8.57
N VAL A 378 16.11 6.91 -9.42
CA VAL A 378 15.68 8.28 -9.11
C VAL A 378 14.81 8.30 -7.87
N TYR A 379 13.80 7.42 -7.78
CA TYR A 379 12.90 7.36 -6.64
C TYR A 379 13.61 6.96 -5.34
N PHE A 380 14.59 6.06 -5.40
CA PHE A 380 15.41 5.70 -4.26
C PHE A 380 16.22 6.90 -3.72
N ILE A 381 16.93 7.61 -4.60
CA ILE A 381 17.71 8.79 -4.22
C ILE A 381 16.81 9.87 -3.61
N ILE A 382 15.67 10.13 -4.24
CA ILE A 382 14.73 11.14 -3.78
C ILE A 382 14.09 10.75 -2.46
N ALA A 383 13.77 9.47 -2.25
CA ALA A 383 13.25 8.99 -0.97
C ALA A 383 14.25 9.20 0.18
N ILE A 384 15.54 8.98 -0.08
CA ILE A 384 16.61 9.28 0.90
C ILE A 384 16.72 10.78 1.17
N ILE A 385 16.72 11.61 0.12
CA ILE A 385 16.76 13.07 0.28
C ILE A 385 15.54 13.56 1.06
N ASN A 386 14.35 13.04 0.75
CA ASN A 386 13.11 13.34 1.48
C ASN A 386 13.24 13.00 2.96
N LEU A 387 13.70 11.80 3.29
CA LEU A 387 13.91 11.36 4.68
C LEU A 387 14.79 12.34 5.46
N PHE A 388 15.95 12.73 4.90
CA PHE A 388 16.86 13.65 5.55
C PHE A 388 16.34 15.10 5.61
N ALA A 389 15.54 15.53 4.63
CA ALA A 389 14.89 16.84 4.63
C ALA A 389 13.70 16.91 5.61
N SER A 390 12.96 15.81 5.75
CA SER A 390 11.79 15.76 6.65
C SER A 390 12.19 15.97 8.12
N ILE A 391 13.34 15.47 8.57
CA ILE A 391 13.76 15.58 9.99
C ILE A 391 13.91 17.05 10.46
N PRO A 392 14.75 17.90 9.82
CA PRO A 392 14.89 19.29 10.24
C PRO A 392 13.62 20.11 10.01
N LEU A 393 12.89 19.87 8.91
CA LEU A 393 11.64 20.58 8.62
C LEU A 393 10.52 20.18 9.57
N ALA A 394 10.45 18.93 10.03
CA ALA A 394 9.52 18.51 11.07
C ALA A 394 9.76 19.23 12.40
N ARG A 395 11.03 19.44 12.80
CA ARG A 395 11.36 20.18 14.01
C ARG A 395 10.96 21.66 13.97
N LEU A 396 10.90 22.24 12.76
CA LEU A 396 10.55 23.66 12.56
C LEU A 396 9.05 23.88 12.37
N MET A 397 8.36 22.94 11.68
CA MET A 397 7.01 23.16 11.18
C MET A 397 6.10 21.93 11.36
N ASP A 398 6.50 20.96 12.17
CA ASP A 398 5.75 19.72 12.41
C ASP A 398 5.29 19.03 11.11
N GLY A 399 4.03 18.64 11.02
CA GLY A 399 3.46 17.97 9.87
C GLY A 399 3.55 18.76 8.56
N LYS A 400 3.51 20.11 8.63
CA LYS A 400 3.71 20.98 7.45
C LYS A 400 5.12 20.86 6.91
N GLY A 401 6.11 20.70 7.81
CA GLY A 401 7.51 20.51 7.44
C GLY A 401 7.74 19.20 6.68
N CYS A 402 7.21 18.08 7.16
CA CYS A 402 7.26 16.80 6.43
C CYS A 402 6.56 16.89 5.08
N ALA A 403 5.39 17.50 5.02
CA ALA A 403 4.65 17.68 3.77
C ALA A 403 5.41 18.53 2.74
N LEU A 404 6.10 19.60 3.20
CA LEU A 404 6.98 20.41 2.35
C LEU A 404 8.15 19.60 1.81
N ALA A 405 8.85 18.83 2.65
CA ALA A 405 9.94 17.95 2.20
C ALA A 405 9.46 16.99 1.13
N THR A 406 8.31 16.34 1.35
CA THR A 406 7.69 15.43 0.39
C THR A 406 7.29 16.16 -0.90
N GLY A 407 6.67 17.33 -0.81
CA GLY A 407 6.28 18.13 -1.96
C GLY A 407 7.48 18.57 -2.81
N ILE A 408 8.56 19.07 -2.20
CA ILE A 408 9.80 19.44 -2.89
C ILE A 408 10.43 18.21 -3.56
N SER A 409 10.45 17.08 -2.87
CA SER A 409 10.98 15.82 -3.41
C SER A 409 10.20 15.35 -4.65
N ILE A 410 8.87 15.52 -4.67
CA ILE A 410 8.03 15.24 -5.83
C ILE A 410 8.37 16.18 -6.99
N VAL A 411 8.52 17.48 -6.74
CA VAL A 411 8.85 18.45 -7.79
C VAL A 411 10.21 18.12 -8.42
N ILE A 412 11.22 17.89 -7.61
CA ILE A 412 12.56 17.56 -8.11
C ILE A 412 12.54 16.24 -8.87
N GLY A 413 11.98 15.20 -8.26
CA GLY A 413 11.99 13.85 -8.82
C GLY A 413 11.13 13.69 -10.06
N ASN A 414 9.87 14.06 -9.95
CA ASN A 414 8.91 13.84 -11.02
C ASN A 414 8.81 15.06 -11.95
N GLY A 415 8.85 16.27 -11.39
CA GLY A 415 8.73 17.50 -12.17
C GLY A 415 9.96 17.79 -13.02
N ILE A 416 11.16 17.56 -12.51
CA ILE A 416 12.39 17.88 -13.22
C ILE A 416 13.01 16.62 -13.82
N ILE A 417 13.42 15.65 -12.98
CA ILE A 417 14.24 14.51 -13.45
C ILE A 417 13.42 13.56 -14.33
N MET A 418 12.25 13.11 -13.85
CA MET A 418 11.44 12.16 -14.61
C MET A 418 10.79 12.80 -15.84
N ASN A 419 10.36 14.06 -15.75
CA ASN A 419 9.81 14.78 -16.91
C ASN A 419 10.81 14.88 -18.06
N ASN A 420 12.08 15.24 -17.72
CA ASN A 420 13.16 15.25 -18.71
C ASN A 420 13.45 13.85 -19.27
N TYR A 421 13.35 12.82 -18.45
CA TYR A 421 13.52 11.44 -18.91
C TYR A 421 12.39 10.98 -19.85
N TYR A 422 11.14 11.33 -19.54
CA TYR A 422 10.00 11.06 -20.42
C TYR A 422 10.17 11.78 -21.76
N TYR A 423 10.56 13.06 -21.75
CA TYR A 423 10.82 13.82 -22.95
C TYR A 423 11.85 13.16 -23.86
N LYS A 424 12.92 12.58 -23.28
CA LYS A 424 14.01 11.93 -24.06
C LYS A 424 13.71 10.51 -24.53
N LYS A 425 12.76 9.79 -23.88
CA LYS A 425 12.57 8.36 -24.11
C LYS A 425 11.15 7.98 -24.56
N VAL A 426 10.22 8.89 -24.48
CA VAL A 426 8.81 8.66 -24.83
C VAL A 426 8.35 9.59 -25.98
N ASN A 427 8.95 10.77 -26.10
CA ASN A 427 8.68 11.73 -27.19
C ASN A 427 9.66 11.55 -28.35
#